data_ae2c17a62e6149bab50904c270d7eece
#
_entry.id   ae2c17a62e6149bab50904c270d7eece
#
_cell.length_a   1.000
_cell.length_b   1.000
_cell.length_c   1.000
_cell.angle_alpha   90.00
_cell.angle_beta   90.00
_cell.angle_gamma   90.00
#
_symmetry.space_group_name_H-M   'P 1'
#
loop_
_entity.id
_entity.type
_entity.pdbx_description
1 polymer ?
#
loop_
_entity_poly.entity_id
_entity_poly.type
_entity_poly.pdbx_seq_one_letter_code
_entity_poly.pdbx_strand_id
1 'polypeptide(L)'
;VDEAERALHALTETGDLEYAEQPCASVEDLAEVRRRVPGVAVAADESIRRADDPLRVVRAGAADVAVVKVPPLGGMRAVVALADRLAEYGVPVVVSSALDTAVGMSAGLAAAAALQSTAACGLATGALFTADLAPPRELVDGRLCADTIVPDSAALTALAAPEDRRRWWIARAERCLRLL
;
A
#
# COMPACT_ATOMS: atom_id res chain seq x y z
N VAL A 1 -15.31 -13.40 10.03
CA VAL A 1 -14.45 -14.59 9.98
C VAL A 1 -15.08 -15.66 9.09
N ASP A 2 -16.25 -16.20 9.41
CA ASP A 2 -16.86 -17.34 8.70
C ASP A 2 -17.11 -17.08 7.20
N GLU A 3 -17.44 -15.85 6.82
CA GLU A 3 -17.59 -15.46 5.41
C GLU A 3 -16.25 -15.46 4.68
N ALA A 4 -15.22 -14.89 5.30
CA ALA A 4 -13.86 -14.88 4.77
C ALA A 4 -13.33 -16.32 4.59
N GLU A 5 -13.52 -17.18 5.60
CA GLU A 5 -13.14 -18.59 5.55
C GLU A 5 -13.80 -19.31 4.37
N ARG A 6 -15.12 -19.18 4.21
CA ARG A 6 -15.85 -19.78 3.08
C ARG A 6 -15.37 -19.28 1.71
N ALA A 7 -15.13 -17.96 1.61
CA ALA A 7 -14.65 -17.36 0.37
C ALA A 7 -13.24 -17.86 0.01
N LEU A 8 -12.33 -17.93 0.98
CA LEU A 8 -10.98 -18.41 0.78
C LEU A 8 -10.95 -19.90 0.38
N HIS A 9 -11.76 -20.75 1.03
CA HIS A 9 -11.88 -22.15 0.62
C HIS A 9 -12.39 -22.27 -0.81
N ALA A 10 -13.42 -21.54 -1.20
CA ALA A 10 -13.94 -21.56 -2.57
C ALA A 10 -12.91 -21.09 -3.61
N LEU A 11 -12.08 -20.09 -3.28
CA LEU A 11 -11.02 -19.60 -4.16
C LEU A 11 -9.89 -20.65 -4.30
N THR A 12 -9.51 -21.32 -3.23
CA THR A 12 -8.45 -22.33 -3.25
C THR A 12 -8.85 -23.62 -3.97
N GLU A 13 -10.16 -23.89 -4.17
CA GLU A 13 -10.62 -24.98 -5.04
C GLU A 13 -10.28 -24.75 -6.52
N THR A 14 -10.06 -23.50 -6.92
CA THR A 14 -9.80 -23.10 -8.32
C THR A 14 -8.33 -22.83 -8.63
N GLY A 15 -7.50 -22.70 -7.62
CA GLY A 15 -6.06 -22.44 -7.76
C GLY A 15 -5.41 -21.98 -6.47
N ASP A 16 -4.09 -21.87 -6.50
CA ASP A 16 -3.31 -21.39 -5.36
C ASP A 16 -3.42 -19.86 -5.23
N LEU A 17 -3.55 -19.39 -3.99
CA LEU A 17 -3.50 -17.99 -3.65
C LEU A 17 -2.13 -17.64 -3.09
N GLU A 18 -1.52 -16.58 -3.61
CA GLU A 18 -0.27 -16.05 -3.04
C GLU A 18 -0.51 -15.54 -1.62
N TYR A 19 -1.57 -14.75 -1.43
CA TYR A 19 -2.10 -14.33 -0.13
C TYR A 19 -3.53 -13.79 -0.25
N ALA A 20 -4.20 -13.64 0.88
CA ALA A 20 -5.48 -12.94 1.02
C ALA A 20 -5.24 -11.61 1.74
N GLU A 21 -5.50 -10.48 1.05
CA GLU A 21 -5.30 -9.15 1.62
C GLU A 21 -6.52 -8.71 2.43
N GLN A 22 -6.29 -8.38 3.70
CA GLN A 22 -7.24 -7.82 4.65
C GLN A 22 -8.62 -8.50 4.60
N PRO A 23 -8.68 -9.83 4.74
CA PRO A 23 -9.95 -10.57 4.62
C PRO A 23 -10.96 -10.22 5.72
N CYS A 24 -10.51 -9.59 6.81
CA CYS A 24 -11.32 -9.12 7.92
C CYS A 24 -10.91 -7.72 8.39
N ALA A 25 -11.80 -7.02 9.08
CA ALA A 25 -11.58 -5.65 9.50
C ALA A 25 -10.71 -5.53 10.76
N SER A 26 -10.79 -6.48 11.71
CA SER A 26 -10.03 -6.44 12.96
C SER A 26 -8.79 -7.30 12.92
N VAL A 27 -7.80 -6.94 13.74
CA VAL A 27 -6.56 -7.73 13.89
C VAL A 27 -6.85 -9.11 14.47
N GLU A 28 -7.80 -9.19 15.39
CA GLU A 28 -8.23 -10.41 16.04
C GLU A 28 -8.88 -11.37 15.03
N ASP A 29 -9.73 -10.85 14.14
CA ASP A 29 -10.37 -11.65 13.08
C ASP A 29 -9.36 -12.08 12.01
N LEU A 30 -8.36 -11.24 11.69
CA LEU A 30 -7.27 -11.64 10.79
C LEU A 30 -6.49 -12.81 11.37
N ALA A 31 -6.14 -12.75 12.66
CA ALA A 31 -5.45 -13.85 13.35
C ALA A 31 -6.29 -15.13 13.36
N GLU A 32 -7.61 -14.99 13.53
CA GLU A 32 -8.54 -16.12 13.50
C GLU A 32 -8.65 -16.74 12.10
N VAL A 33 -8.80 -15.95 11.04
CA VAL A 33 -8.82 -16.44 9.65
C VAL A 33 -7.51 -17.15 9.31
N ARG A 34 -6.37 -16.52 9.65
CA ARG A 34 -5.04 -17.12 9.44
C ARG A 34 -4.90 -18.51 10.07
N ARG A 35 -5.48 -18.69 11.25
CA ARG A 35 -5.47 -19.95 11.97
C ARG A 35 -6.42 -20.99 11.37
N ARG A 36 -7.61 -20.54 10.86
CA ARG A 36 -8.65 -21.43 10.33
C ARG A 36 -8.40 -21.88 8.89
N VAL A 37 -7.67 -21.09 8.11
CA VAL A 37 -7.39 -21.37 6.70
C VAL A 37 -5.88 -21.58 6.50
N PRO A 38 -5.32 -22.67 7.06
CA PRO A 38 -3.92 -22.97 6.87
C PRO A 38 -3.64 -23.25 5.38
N GLY A 39 -2.58 -22.66 4.85
CA GLY A 39 -2.22 -22.76 3.43
C GLY A 39 -2.53 -21.52 2.60
N VAL A 40 -3.29 -20.56 3.13
CA VAL A 40 -3.45 -19.23 2.55
C VAL A 40 -2.77 -18.22 3.46
N ALA A 41 -1.73 -17.55 2.96
CA ALA A 41 -1.08 -16.46 3.68
C ALA A 41 -2.06 -15.28 3.83
N VAL A 42 -2.04 -14.61 4.99
CA VAL A 42 -2.83 -13.40 5.24
C VAL A 42 -1.94 -12.17 5.12
N ALA A 43 -2.34 -11.23 4.28
CA ALA A 43 -1.70 -9.92 4.17
C ALA A 43 -2.52 -8.85 4.89
N ALA A 44 -1.86 -7.99 5.67
CA ALA A 44 -2.49 -6.87 6.35
C ALA A 44 -2.20 -5.55 5.61
N ASP A 45 -3.24 -4.76 5.29
CA ASP A 45 -3.18 -3.41 4.72
C ASP A 45 -3.77 -2.37 5.71
N GLU A 46 -5.08 -2.33 5.85
CA GLU A 46 -5.76 -1.36 6.72
C GLU A 46 -5.32 -1.45 8.18
N SER A 47 -5.06 -2.65 8.63
CA SER A 47 -4.59 -2.93 9.99
C SER A 47 -3.17 -2.44 10.26
N ILE A 48 -2.42 -2.08 9.21
CA ILE A 48 -1.09 -1.45 9.31
C ILE A 48 -1.20 0.06 9.10
N ARG A 49 -1.75 0.50 7.96
CA ARG A 49 -1.73 1.91 7.55
C ARG A 49 -2.62 2.83 8.37
N ARG A 50 -3.57 2.28 9.13
CA ARG A 50 -4.48 3.04 10.01
C ARG A 50 -4.21 2.84 11.49
N ALA A 51 -3.24 2.00 11.83
CA ALA A 51 -2.95 1.68 13.22
C ALA A 51 -2.04 2.74 13.86
N ASP A 52 -2.31 3.07 15.12
CA ASP A 52 -1.37 3.82 15.96
C ASP A 52 -0.09 3.00 16.21
N ASP A 53 -0.21 1.67 16.18
CA ASP A 53 0.88 0.72 16.31
C ASP A 53 0.82 -0.32 15.18
N PRO A 54 1.54 -0.09 14.08
CA PRO A 54 1.57 -1.01 12.93
C PRO A 54 2.08 -2.42 13.27
N LEU A 55 2.90 -2.57 14.32
CA LEU A 55 3.44 -3.87 14.73
C LEU A 55 2.46 -4.71 15.55
N ARG A 56 1.30 -4.16 15.95
CA ARG A 56 0.27 -4.94 16.63
C ARG A 56 -0.15 -6.16 15.83
N VAL A 57 -0.26 -6.02 14.49
CA VAL A 57 -0.63 -7.09 13.57
C VAL A 57 0.30 -8.29 13.69
N VAL A 58 1.63 -8.05 13.64
CA VAL A 58 2.61 -9.14 13.69
C VAL A 58 2.74 -9.73 15.08
N ARG A 59 2.65 -8.91 16.15
CA ARG A 59 2.65 -9.40 17.53
C ARG A 59 1.43 -10.24 17.86
N ALA A 60 0.30 -9.99 17.23
CA ALA A 60 -0.92 -10.80 17.34
C ALA A 60 -0.89 -12.06 16.46
N GLY A 61 0.15 -12.26 15.67
CA GLY A 61 0.21 -13.37 14.71
C GLY A 61 -0.87 -13.29 13.64
N ALA A 62 -1.26 -12.08 13.25
CA ALA A 62 -2.42 -11.82 12.40
C ALA A 62 -2.07 -11.69 10.90
N ALA A 63 -0.80 -11.64 10.54
CA ALA A 63 -0.39 -11.52 9.13
C ALA A 63 0.92 -12.25 8.84
N ASP A 64 1.02 -12.75 7.61
CA ASP A 64 2.21 -13.33 6.99
C ASP A 64 2.92 -12.32 6.07
N VAL A 65 2.17 -11.32 5.58
CA VAL A 65 2.64 -10.29 4.66
C VAL A 65 2.12 -8.93 5.12
N ALA A 66 2.93 -7.90 4.99
CA ALA A 66 2.54 -6.51 5.25
C ALA A 66 2.41 -5.73 3.94
N VAL A 67 1.20 -5.29 3.58
CA VAL A 67 0.97 -4.38 2.48
C VAL A 67 1.10 -2.95 2.98
N VAL A 68 2.03 -2.19 2.42
CA VAL A 68 2.35 -0.84 2.87
C VAL A 68 2.17 0.19 1.77
N LYS A 69 1.69 1.38 2.16
CA LYS A 69 1.48 2.51 1.26
C LYS A 69 2.23 3.73 1.80
N VAL A 70 3.03 4.36 0.95
CA VAL A 70 3.95 5.43 1.36
C VAL A 70 3.24 6.64 1.98
N PRO A 71 2.18 7.22 1.36
CA PRO A 71 1.55 8.42 1.91
C PRO A 71 0.90 8.21 3.29
N PRO A 72 0.11 7.15 3.53
CA PRO A 72 -0.51 6.94 4.84
C PRO A 72 0.49 6.71 5.98
N LEU A 73 1.65 6.14 5.67
CA LEU A 73 2.69 5.84 6.65
C LEU A 73 3.64 7.01 6.93
N GLY A 74 3.46 8.15 6.24
CA GLY A 74 4.25 9.35 6.50
C GLY A 74 5.53 9.48 5.66
N GLY A 75 5.68 8.68 4.60
CA GLY A 75 6.78 8.81 3.65
C GLY A 75 7.67 7.59 3.52
N MET A 76 8.59 7.62 2.56
CA MET A 76 9.48 6.51 2.22
C MET A 76 10.35 6.05 3.40
N ARG A 77 10.89 7.01 4.18
CA ARG A 77 11.74 6.67 5.34
C ARG A 77 10.97 5.89 6.41
N ALA A 78 9.71 6.26 6.64
CA ALA A 78 8.85 5.55 7.58
C ALA A 78 8.53 4.14 7.09
N VAL A 79 8.32 3.95 5.78
CA VAL A 79 8.12 2.63 5.17
C VAL A 79 9.36 1.75 5.34
N VAL A 80 10.56 2.26 5.04
CA VAL A 80 11.81 1.50 5.21
C VAL A 80 12.02 1.12 6.68
N ALA A 81 11.88 2.08 7.60
CA ALA A 81 12.02 1.81 9.03
C ALA A 81 10.97 0.79 9.55
N LEU A 82 9.75 0.82 9.03
CA LEU A 82 8.74 -0.18 9.35
C LEU A 82 9.11 -1.55 8.79
N ALA A 83 9.62 -1.61 7.55
CA ALA A 83 10.05 -2.86 6.92
C ALA A 83 11.18 -3.54 7.70
N ASP A 84 12.17 -2.78 8.17
CA ASP A 84 13.25 -3.30 9.02
C ASP A 84 12.69 -3.95 10.30
N ARG A 85 11.71 -3.29 10.93
CA ARG A 85 11.06 -3.83 12.14
C ARG A 85 10.18 -5.05 11.86
N LEU A 86 9.51 -5.11 10.71
CA LEU A 86 8.70 -6.26 10.30
C LEU A 86 9.58 -7.47 9.97
N ALA A 87 10.76 -7.23 9.42
CA ALA A 87 11.75 -8.28 9.13
C ALA A 87 12.20 -9.01 10.40
N GLU A 88 12.26 -8.34 11.57
CA GLU A 88 12.54 -8.97 12.87
C GLU A 88 11.50 -10.06 13.24
N TYR A 89 10.28 -9.95 12.69
CA TYR A 89 9.21 -10.94 12.85
C TYR A 89 9.09 -11.91 11.68
N GLY A 90 9.98 -11.81 10.69
CA GLY A 90 9.92 -12.64 9.48
C GLY A 90 8.77 -12.28 8.53
N VAL A 91 8.17 -11.09 8.65
CA VAL A 91 7.05 -10.64 7.83
C VAL A 91 7.55 -9.77 6.68
N PRO A 92 7.49 -10.23 5.42
CA PRO A 92 7.88 -9.48 4.26
C PRO A 92 6.91 -8.31 3.97
N VAL A 93 7.44 -7.29 3.29
CA VAL A 93 6.68 -6.11 2.89
C VAL A 93 6.39 -6.13 1.40
N VAL A 94 5.15 -5.87 1.03
CA VAL A 94 4.69 -5.58 -0.33
C VAL A 94 4.31 -4.11 -0.41
N VAL A 95 4.94 -3.35 -1.32
CA VAL A 95 4.61 -1.94 -1.52
C VAL A 95 3.41 -1.82 -2.46
N SER A 96 2.43 -1.03 -2.05
CA SER A 96 1.22 -0.76 -2.82
C SER A 96 0.96 0.74 -2.93
N SER A 97 0.02 1.13 -3.74
CA SER A 97 -0.45 2.49 -3.94
C SER A 97 -1.90 2.66 -3.46
N ALA A 98 -2.31 3.90 -3.28
CA ALA A 98 -3.67 4.26 -2.88
C ALA A 98 -4.35 5.14 -3.94
N LEU A 99 -4.29 4.76 -5.22
CA LEU A 99 -4.69 5.57 -6.36
C LEU A 99 -3.88 6.88 -6.44
N ASP A 100 -2.56 6.72 -6.34
CA ASP A 100 -1.65 7.85 -6.40
C ASP A 100 -1.45 8.32 -7.84
N THR A 101 -1.28 9.64 -8.04
CA THR A 101 -0.82 10.20 -9.32
C THR A 101 0.57 9.69 -9.67
N ALA A 102 1.02 9.92 -10.89
CA ALA A 102 2.39 9.57 -11.33
C ALA A 102 3.48 10.08 -10.38
N VAL A 103 3.25 11.25 -9.75
CA VAL A 103 4.16 11.83 -8.74
C VAL A 103 4.13 11.02 -7.43
N GLY A 104 2.93 10.74 -6.91
CA GLY A 104 2.79 9.93 -5.70
C GLY A 104 3.31 8.50 -5.90
N MET A 105 3.03 7.90 -7.06
CA MET A 105 3.53 6.59 -7.48
C MET A 105 5.06 6.52 -7.48
N SER A 106 5.77 7.62 -7.80
CA SER A 106 7.23 7.66 -7.75
C SER A 106 7.77 7.36 -6.35
N ALA A 107 7.07 7.79 -5.29
CA ALA A 107 7.46 7.49 -3.92
C ALA A 107 7.29 6.00 -3.58
N GLY A 108 6.22 5.36 -4.07
CA GLY A 108 6.00 3.92 -3.95
C GLY A 108 7.07 3.10 -4.67
N LEU A 109 7.38 3.47 -5.93
CA LEU A 109 8.44 2.81 -6.72
C LEU A 109 9.81 2.96 -6.07
N ALA A 110 10.14 4.16 -5.55
CA ALA A 110 11.40 4.39 -4.86
C ALA A 110 11.48 3.59 -3.55
N ALA A 111 10.39 3.44 -2.81
CA ALA A 111 10.33 2.59 -1.62
C ALA A 111 10.53 1.11 -1.97
N ALA A 112 9.85 0.60 -3.00
CA ALA A 112 10.02 -0.77 -3.47
C ALA A 112 11.46 -1.06 -3.93
N ALA A 113 12.08 -0.12 -4.64
CA ALA A 113 13.48 -0.21 -5.06
C ALA A 113 14.45 -0.20 -3.86
N ALA A 114 14.22 0.68 -2.87
CA ALA A 114 15.03 0.75 -1.66
C ALA A 114 14.95 -0.53 -0.82
N LEU A 115 13.78 -1.16 -0.77
CA LEU A 115 13.54 -2.44 -0.10
C LEU A 115 14.03 -3.64 -0.93
N GLN A 116 14.50 -3.44 -2.14
CA GLN A 116 14.89 -4.50 -3.07
C GLN A 116 13.78 -5.56 -3.23
N SER A 117 12.52 -5.10 -3.28
CA SER A 117 11.35 -5.98 -3.32
C SER A 117 11.41 -6.92 -4.51
N THR A 118 11.28 -8.21 -4.25
CA THR A 118 11.17 -9.27 -5.28
C THR A 118 9.72 -9.72 -5.48
N ALA A 119 8.83 -9.37 -4.55
CA ALA A 119 7.40 -9.63 -4.66
C ALA A 119 6.73 -8.69 -5.65
N ALA A 120 5.62 -9.14 -6.24
CA ALA A 120 4.78 -8.28 -7.06
C ALA A 120 4.20 -7.14 -6.21
N CYS A 121 4.41 -5.90 -6.65
CA CYS A 121 3.96 -4.69 -5.96
C CYS A 121 2.66 -4.15 -6.56
N GLY A 122 1.77 -3.59 -5.72
CA GLY A 122 0.51 -2.97 -6.16
C GLY A 122 0.72 -1.53 -6.67
N LEU A 123 1.61 -1.32 -7.65
CA LEU A 123 2.06 0.00 -8.11
C LEU A 123 1.67 0.34 -9.55
N ALA A 124 0.65 -0.30 -10.11
CA ALA A 124 0.19 -0.04 -11.48
C ALA A 124 -1.17 0.69 -11.56
N THR A 125 -1.64 1.30 -10.48
CA THR A 125 -2.96 1.95 -10.42
C THR A 125 -3.06 3.23 -11.26
N GLY A 126 -1.95 3.80 -11.74
CA GLY A 126 -1.94 4.94 -12.65
C GLY A 126 -2.75 4.72 -13.94
N ALA A 127 -2.85 3.48 -14.39
CA ALA A 127 -3.66 3.12 -15.57
C ALA A 127 -5.18 3.31 -15.36
N LEU A 128 -5.63 3.52 -14.13
CA LEU A 128 -7.04 3.78 -13.78
C LEU A 128 -7.43 5.26 -13.96
N PHE A 129 -6.48 6.15 -14.14
CA PHE A 129 -6.75 7.57 -14.37
C PHE A 129 -6.96 7.87 -15.86
N THR A 130 -7.93 8.70 -16.17
CA THR A 130 -8.15 9.23 -17.52
C THR A 130 -7.18 10.36 -17.88
N ALA A 131 -6.60 11.01 -16.87
CA ALA A 131 -5.57 12.04 -17.00
C ALA A 131 -4.69 12.05 -15.75
N ASP A 132 -3.42 12.38 -15.90
CA ASP A 132 -2.46 12.45 -14.80
C ASP A 132 -1.48 13.61 -15.01
N LEU A 133 -0.66 13.89 -14.02
CA LEU A 133 0.31 15.00 -13.95
C LEU A 133 1.57 14.77 -14.81
N ALA A 134 1.76 13.55 -15.30
CA ALA A 134 2.85 13.16 -16.19
C ALA A 134 2.40 12.00 -17.06
N PRO A 135 3.10 11.69 -18.16
CA PRO A 135 2.83 10.50 -18.97
C PRO A 135 2.82 9.24 -18.10
N PRO A 136 1.95 8.27 -18.41
CA PRO A 136 1.92 7.00 -17.70
C PRO A 136 3.27 6.27 -17.89
N ARG A 137 3.71 5.59 -16.83
CA ARG A 137 4.87 4.72 -16.91
C ARG A 137 4.54 3.50 -17.74
N GLU A 138 5.42 3.16 -18.66
CA GLU A 138 5.28 1.93 -19.44
C GLU A 138 5.59 0.71 -18.54
N LEU A 139 4.72 -0.28 -18.62
CA LEU A 139 4.93 -1.58 -17.99
C LEU A 139 5.68 -2.49 -18.98
N VAL A 140 6.96 -2.75 -18.72
CA VAL A 140 7.80 -3.60 -19.55
C VAL A 140 8.08 -4.90 -18.81
N ASP A 141 7.70 -6.02 -19.37
CA ASP A 141 7.87 -7.35 -18.77
C ASP A 141 7.42 -7.43 -17.31
N GLY A 142 6.27 -6.82 -17.01
CA GLY A 142 5.70 -6.77 -15.66
C GLY A 142 6.42 -5.82 -14.70
N ARG A 143 7.32 -4.96 -15.19
CA ARG A 143 8.13 -4.04 -14.38
C ARG A 143 7.88 -2.59 -14.75
N LEU A 144 7.89 -1.73 -13.74
CA LEU A 144 7.86 -0.28 -13.87
C LEU A 144 9.24 0.30 -13.53
N CYS A 145 9.68 1.29 -14.33
CA CYS A 145 10.89 2.03 -14.02
C CYS A 145 10.68 2.93 -12.78
N ALA A 146 11.66 2.95 -11.87
CA ALA A 146 11.63 3.77 -10.66
C ALA A 146 12.23 5.17 -10.84
N ASP A 147 12.38 5.64 -12.07
CA ASP A 147 12.92 6.95 -12.38
C ASP A 147 12.07 8.09 -11.78
N THR A 148 12.73 9.20 -11.52
CA THR A 148 12.05 10.41 -11.06
C THR A 148 11.14 10.96 -12.17
N ILE A 149 9.92 11.30 -11.81
CA ILE A 149 8.97 12.00 -12.68
C ILE A 149 8.97 13.50 -12.34
N VAL A 150 9.01 14.32 -13.37
CA VAL A 150 8.75 15.76 -13.28
C VAL A 150 7.34 16.00 -13.78
N PRO A 151 6.44 16.61 -12.98
CA PRO A 151 5.09 16.91 -13.42
C PRO A 151 5.09 17.88 -14.59
N ASP A 152 4.18 17.68 -15.54
CA ASP A 152 3.94 18.62 -16.62
C ASP A 152 3.23 19.87 -16.09
N SER A 153 3.74 21.06 -16.41
CA SER A 153 3.20 22.32 -15.89
C SER A 153 1.81 22.65 -16.46
N ALA A 154 1.52 22.24 -17.69
CA ALA A 154 0.20 22.41 -18.29
C ALA A 154 -0.80 21.43 -17.63
N ALA A 155 -0.41 20.19 -17.36
CA ALA A 155 -1.22 19.23 -16.64
C ALA A 155 -1.51 19.69 -15.22
N LEU A 156 -0.51 20.23 -14.50
CA LEU A 156 -0.72 20.81 -13.15
C LEU A 156 -1.77 21.92 -13.15
N THR A 157 -1.80 22.75 -14.20
CA THR A 157 -2.78 23.81 -14.35
C THR A 157 -4.16 23.25 -14.70
N ALA A 158 -4.22 22.34 -15.68
CA ALA A 158 -5.48 21.78 -16.17
C ALA A 158 -6.19 20.89 -15.14
N LEU A 159 -5.42 20.18 -14.31
CA LEU A 159 -5.92 19.26 -13.29
C LEU A 159 -5.92 19.87 -11.87
N ALA A 160 -5.73 21.18 -11.77
CA ALA A 160 -5.76 21.87 -10.48
C ALA A 160 -7.08 21.64 -9.77
N ALA A 161 -7.03 21.35 -8.49
CA ALA A 161 -8.24 21.19 -7.68
C ALA A 161 -9.03 22.53 -7.62
N PRO A 162 -10.37 22.48 -7.52
CA PRO A 162 -11.18 23.66 -7.25
C PRO A 162 -10.67 24.44 -6.05
N GLU A 163 -10.85 25.78 -6.05
CA GLU A 163 -10.22 26.69 -5.09
C GLU A 163 -10.58 26.38 -3.62
N ASP A 164 -11.81 25.96 -3.36
CA ASP A 164 -12.26 25.52 -2.03
C ASP A 164 -11.51 24.26 -1.57
N ARG A 165 -11.32 23.28 -2.45
CA ARG A 165 -10.58 22.05 -2.17
C ARG A 165 -9.09 22.34 -2.00
N ARG A 166 -8.52 23.22 -2.83
CA ARG A 166 -7.13 23.67 -2.71
C ARG A 166 -6.87 24.32 -1.36
N ARG A 167 -7.74 25.25 -0.94
CA ARG A 167 -7.65 25.91 0.37
C ARG A 167 -7.74 24.91 1.52
N TRP A 168 -8.62 23.93 1.41
CA TRP A 168 -8.74 22.87 2.42
C TRP A 168 -7.44 22.09 2.58
N TRP A 169 -6.78 21.70 1.47
CA TRP A 169 -5.52 20.98 1.52
C TRP A 169 -4.37 21.82 2.07
N ILE A 170 -4.28 23.10 1.71
CA ILE A 170 -3.28 24.02 2.26
C ILE A 170 -3.45 24.11 3.79
N ALA A 171 -4.66 24.41 4.26
CA ALA A 171 -4.94 24.48 5.69
C ALA A 171 -4.65 23.18 6.43
N ARG A 172 -4.89 22.02 5.78
CA ARG A 172 -4.51 20.72 6.33
C ARG A 172 -3.00 20.57 6.45
N ALA A 173 -2.25 20.89 5.39
CA ALA A 173 -0.78 20.85 5.41
C ALA A 173 -0.18 21.73 6.50
N GLU A 174 -0.69 22.97 6.63
CA GLU A 174 -0.27 23.90 7.68
C GLU A 174 -0.55 23.36 9.09
N ARG A 175 -1.70 22.71 9.31
CA ARG A 175 -2.00 22.05 10.60
C ARG A 175 -1.03 20.91 10.88
N CYS A 176 -0.71 20.08 9.89
CA CYS A 176 0.23 18.98 10.05
C CYS A 176 1.65 19.47 10.35
N LEU A 177 2.10 20.53 9.66
CA LEU A 177 3.42 21.15 9.92
C LEU A 177 3.58 21.67 11.33
N ARG A 178 2.50 22.11 11.98
CA ARG A 178 2.54 22.56 13.39
C ARG A 178 2.67 21.43 14.40
N LEU A 179 2.54 20.17 13.97
CA LEU A 179 2.67 18.98 14.81
C LEU A 179 4.07 18.35 14.72
N LEU A 180 4.91 18.82 13.81
CA LEU A 180 6.31 18.41 13.62
C LEU A 180 7.26 19.27 14.45
#